data_8d06ec349640a8c8728bbc13024a686c
#
_entry.id   8d06ec349640a8c8728bbc13024a686c
#
_cell.length_a   1.000
_cell.length_b   1.000
_cell.length_c   1.000
_cell.angle_alpha   90.00
_cell.angle_beta   90.00
_cell.angle_gamma   90.00
#
_symmetry.space_group_name_H-M   'P 1'
#
loop_
_entity.id
_entity.type
_entity.pdbx_description
1 polymer ?
#
loop_
_entity_poly.entity_id
_entity_poly.type
_entity_poly.pdbx_seq_one_letter_code
_entity_poly.pdbx_strand_id
1 'polypeptide(L)'
;IRTQILDKKGKKITETTVPVKAGGDWTSLQLNVSNPALWTAETPNLYKAQFSLLDKTGKVLHSETENFGFRTIEVRESDGLYINGVRINVRGVNRHSFRPESGRTLSKEKNIEDVLLMKGMNMNSVRLSHYPADPEFLEACDSLGLYVMDELGGWHGKYDTPTGVRLIEGMIERDVNHPSIIWWSNGNEKGWNTELDGEFHKYDPQKRPVIHPQGNFSGFETMHYRSYGESQNYMRLPEIFMPTEFLHGLYDGGHGAGLYDYWEMMRKHPRCIGGFLWVLADEGVKRVDMDGFIDNQGNFGADGIVGPHHEKEGSYYTIKQLWSPVQIMNTSIDKQFDGKFSVENRYDYLNLNTCRFLWKQVKFPLATDASNAAIQVLKEGEVQGSDVVAHSAGILDIKTNILPNADALF
;
A
#
# COMPACT_ATOMS: atom_id res chain seq x y z
N ILE A 1 -7.73 -27.94 22.31
CA ILE A 1 -7.93 -26.58 21.78
C ILE A 1 -9.15 -26.60 20.89
N ARG A 2 -10.10 -25.71 21.16
CA ARG A 2 -11.20 -25.38 20.26
C ARG A 2 -10.79 -24.20 19.41
N THR A 3 -10.94 -24.31 18.09
CA THR A 3 -10.66 -23.22 17.15
C THR A 3 -11.93 -22.88 16.39
N GLN A 4 -12.30 -21.61 16.38
CA GLN A 4 -13.45 -21.06 15.67
C GLN A 4 -12.99 -20.04 14.64
N ILE A 5 -13.54 -20.09 13.44
CA ILE A 5 -13.38 -19.04 12.44
C ILE A 5 -14.65 -18.18 12.45
N LEU A 6 -14.45 -16.89 12.64
CA LEU A 6 -15.51 -15.89 12.68
C LEU A 6 -15.34 -14.90 11.51
N ASP A 7 -16.45 -14.46 10.93
CA ASP A 7 -16.44 -13.37 9.95
C ASP A 7 -16.24 -12.00 10.62
N LYS A 8 -16.16 -10.95 9.82
CA LYS A 8 -15.98 -9.56 10.30
C LYS A 8 -17.11 -9.07 11.24
N LYS A 9 -18.27 -9.72 11.22
CA LYS A 9 -19.40 -9.41 12.12
C LYS A 9 -19.39 -10.26 13.38
N GLY A 10 -18.40 -11.14 13.55
CA GLY A 10 -18.30 -12.06 14.68
C GLY A 10 -19.19 -13.31 14.55
N LYS A 11 -19.80 -13.55 13.38
CA LYS A 11 -20.59 -14.76 13.15
C LYS A 11 -19.65 -15.95 12.91
N LYS A 12 -19.88 -17.02 13.65
CA LYS A 12 -19.12 -18.27 13.48
C LYS A 12 -19.39 -18.90 12.10
N ILE A 13 -18.31 -19.15 11.36
CA ILE A 13 -18.33 -19.82 10.05
C ILE A 13 -18.11 -21.32 10.22
N THR A 14 -17.08 -21.70 10.96
CA THR A 14 -16.72 -23.09 11.20
C THR A 14 -15.99 -23.23 12.53
N GLU A 15 -15.92 -24.44 13.06
CA GLU A 15 -15.14 -24.75 14.26
C GLU A 15 -14.62 -26.18 14.25
N THR A 16 -13.55 -26.42 14.99
CA THR A 16 -13.04 -27.74 15.31
C THR A 16 -12.51 -27.78 16.74
N THR A 17 -12.41 -28.97 17.30
CA THR A 17 -11.76 -29.18 18.59
C THR A 17 -10.82 -30.35 18.47
N VAL A 18 -9.56 -30.13 18.84
CA VAL A 18 -8.52 -31.16 18.82
C VAL A 18 -7.92 -31.33 20.23
N PRO A 19 -7.54 -32.53 20.61
CA PRO A 19 -6.88 -32.79 21.90
C PRO A 19 -5.45 -32.21 21.84
N VAL A 20 -4.99 -31.69 22.99
CA VAL A 20 -3.59 -31.26 23.19
C VAL A 20 -2.88 -32.30 24.01
N LYS A 21 -1.68 -32.71 23.60
CA LYS A 21 -0.80 -33.57 24.39
C LYS A 21 -0.03 -32.72 25.40
N ALA A 22 -0.01 -33.15 26.66
CA ALA A 22 0.83 -32.52 27.66
C ALA A 22 2.32 -32.67 27.26
N GLY A 23 3.07 -31.58 27.33
CA GLY A 23 4.51 -31.54 26.94
C GLY A 23 4.78 -31.49 25.45
N GLY A 24 3.76 -31.22 24.61
CA GLY A 24 3.97 -30.91 23.19
C GLY A 24 4.08 -29.41 22.97
N ASP A 25 5.02 -29.00 22.13
CA ASP A 25 5.29 -27.59 21.87
C ASP A 25 4.26 -26.95 20.91
N TRP A 26 3.60 -27.76 20.06
CA TRP A 26 2.60 -27.28 19.10
C TRP A 26 1.56 -28.33 18.74
N THR A 27 0.43 -27.90 18.23
CA THR A 27 -0.68 -28.75 17.76
C THR A 27 -1.17 -28.23 16.41
N SER A 28 -1.16 -29.10 15.40
CA SER A 28 -1.71 -28.80 14.07
C SER A 28 -3.19 -29.10 14.02
N LEU A 29 -3.95 -28.21 13.37
CA LEU A 29 -5.36 -28.41 13.05
C LEU A 29 -5.66 -27.92 11.63
N GLN A 30 -6.69 -28.44 11.02
CA GLN A 30 -7.15 -28.02 9.70
C GLN A 30 -8.64 -27.68 9.76
N LEU A 31 -8.98 -26.53 9.18
CA LEU A 31 -10.35 -26.05 9.02
C LEU A 31 -10.58 -25.67 7.56
N ASN A 32 -11.74 -25.99 7.03
CA ASN A 32 -12.15 -25.59 5.68
C ASN A 32 -13.20 -24.48 5.77
N VAL A 33 -13.01 -23.45 4.97
CA VAL A 33 -13.97 -22.35 4.78
C VAL A 33 -14.36 -22.33 3.30
N SER A 34 -15.63 -22.57 3.01
CA SER A 34 -16.14 -22.60 1.64
C SER A 34 -16.43 -21.17 1.16
N ASN A 35 -15.93 -20.84 -0.05
CA ASN A 35 -16.15 -19.55 -0.71
C ASN A 35 -15.91 -18.33 0.21
N PRO A 36 -14.72 -18.19 0.82
CA PRO A 36 -14.45 -17.06 1.66
C PRO A 36 -14.43 -15.75 0.84
N ALA A 37 -14.83 -14.64 1.48
CA ALA A 37 -14.57 -13.32 0.92
C ALA A 37 -13.06 -13.07 0.95
N LEU A 38 -12.46 -12.89 -0.22
CA LEU A 38 -11.01 -12.74 -0.35
C LEU A 38 -10.56 -11.35 0.11
N TRP A 39 -9.35 -11.31 0.68
CA TRP A 39 -8.69 -10.07 1.06
C TRP A 39 -7.95 -9.48 -0.15
N THR A 40 -8.11 -8.18 -0.37
CA THR A 40 -7.35 -7.37 -1.32
C THR A 40 -7.11 -5.99 -0.74
N ALA A 41 -6.18 -5.19 -1.31
CA ALA A 41 -6.00 -3.79 -0.92
C ALA A 41 -7.23 -2.91 -1.21
N GLU A 42 -8.13 -3.33 -2.11
CA GLU A 42 -9.39 -2.63 -2.43
C GLU A 42 -10.57 -3.13 -1.59
N THR A 43 -10.55 -4.40 -1.21
CA THR A 43 -11.59 -5.04 -0.40
C THR A 43 -10.95 -5.84 0.74
N PRO A 44 -10.53 -5.20 1.83
CA PRO A 44 -9.78 -5.83 2.91
C PRO A 44 -10.70 -6.66 3.82
N ASN A 45 -11.09 -7.84 3.35
CA ASN A 45 -11.96 -8.74 4.09
C ASN A 45 -11.16 -9.56 5.11
N LEU A 46 -11.37 -9.29 6.38
CA LEU A 46 -10.73 -9.98 7.49
C LEU A 46 -11.67 -10.97 8.16
N TYR A 47 -11.08 -12.03 8.69
CA TYR A 47 -11.67 -13.04 9.54
C TYR A 47 -10.92 -13.08 10.87
N LYS A 48 -11.52 -13.72 11.87
CA LYS A 48 -10.89 -13.98 13.16
C LYS A 48 -10.78 -15.47 13.39
N ALA A 49 -9.58 -15.92 13.76
CA ALA A 49 -9.34 -17.23 14.30
C ALA A 49 -9.29 -17.13 15.82
N GLN A 50 -10.30 -17.65 16.50
CA GLN A 50 -10.35 -17.68 17.96
C GLN A 50 -9.94 -19.06 18.46
N PHE A 51 -8.87 -19.08 19.24
CA PHE A 51 -8.33 -20.28 19.88
C PHE A 51 -8.74 -20.30 21.34
N SER A 52 -9.28 -21.42 21.83
CA SER A 52 -9.68 -21.57 23.23
C SER A 52 -9.08 -22.87 23.79
N LEU A 53 -8.27 -22.75 24.83
CA LEU A 53 -7.81 -23.89 25.63
C LEU A 53 -8.95 -24.30 26.56
N LEU A 54 -9.35 -25.57 26.50
CA LEU A 54 -10.43 -26.13 27.32
C LEU A 54 -9.86 -27.15 28.31
N ASP A 55 -10.45 -27.19 29.51
CA ASP A 55 -10.22 -28.29 30.43
C ASP A 55 -11.06 -29.55 30.03
N LYS A 56 -10.91 -30.62 30.80
CA LYS A 56 -11.64 -31.89 30.55
C LYS A 56 -13.16 -31.78 30.65
N THR A 57 -13.68 -30.71 31.29
CA THR A 57 -15.10 -30.45 31.45
C THR A 57 -15.65 -29.57 30.33
N GLY A 58 -14.82 -29.07 29.45
CA GLY A 58 -15.15 -28.11 28.38
C GLY A 58 -15.13 -26.65 28.81
N LYS A 59 -14.68 -26.33 30.02
CA LYS A 59 -14.53 -24.96 30.52
C LYS A 59 -13.32 -24.32 29.83
N VAL A 60 -13.51 -23.09 29.36
CA VAL A 60 -12.42 -22.28 28.76
C VAL A 60 -11.46 -21.85 29.86
N LEU A 61 -10.19 -22.18 29.70
CA LEU A 61 -9.07 -21.80 30.56
C LEU A 61 -8.37 -20.55 30.04
N HIS A 62 -8.21 -20.43 28.71
CA HIS A 62 -7.55 -19.32 28.04
C HIS A 62 -8.09 -19.17 26.64
N SER A 63 -8.07 -17.94 26.08
CA SER A 63 -8.44 -17.69 24.69
C SER A 63 -7.55 -16.61 24.07
N GLU A 64 -7.17 -16.85 22.82
CA GLU A 64 -6.47 -15.91 21.95
C GLU A 64 -7.26 -15.73 20.66
N THR A 65 -7.09 -14.57 20.03
CA THR A 65 -7.77 -14.26 18.77
C THR A 65 -6.79 -13.60 17.80
N GLU A 66 -6.68 -14.18 16.60
CA GLU A 66 -5.87 -13.69 15.50
C GLU A 66 -6.75 -13.19 14.36
N ASN A 67 -6.41 -12.04 13.77
CA ASN A 67 -7.01 -11.58 12.53
C ASN A 67 -6.22 -12.16 11.35
N PHE A 68 -6.93 -12.53 10.30
CA PHE A 68 -6.30 -13.01 9.08
C PHE A 68 -7.20 -12.78 7.87
N GLY A 69 -6.66 -12.94 6.66
CA GLY A 69 -7.43 -12.82 5.42
C GLY A 69 -7.10 -13.95 4.44
N PHE A 70 -8.10 -14.38 3.68
CA PHE A 70 -7.89 -15.35 2.62
C PHE A 70 -7.44 -14.65 1.34
N ARG A 71 -6.32 -15.03 0.80
CA ARG A 71 -5.81 -14.59 -0.50
C ARG A 71 -4.84 -15.60 -1.10
N THR A 72 -4.62 -15.49 -2.40
CA THR A 72 -3.53 -16.17 -3.11
C THR A 72 -2.53 -15.15 -3.61
N ILE A 73 -1.26 -15.54 -3.65
CA ILE A 73 -0.15 -14.75 -4.21
C ILE A 73 0.52 -15.64 -5.25
N GLU A 74 0.69 -15.12 -6.46
CA GLU A 74 1.34 -15.85 -7.55
C GLU A 74 2.28 -14.90 -8.29
N VAL A 75 3.55 -15.27 -8.40
CA VAL A 75 4.52 -14.60 -9.27
C VAL A 75 4.59 -15.41 -10.55
N ARG A 76 4.24 -14.79 -11.68
CA ARG A 76 4.39 -15.38 -13.01
C ARG A 76 5.63 -14.80 -13.65
N GLU A 77 6.61 -15.64 -13.87
CA GLU A 77 7.88 -15.25 -14.46
C GLU A 77 7.68 -14.49 -15.77
N SER A 78 8.44 -13.42 -15.96
CA SER A 78 8.37 -12.54 -17.15
C SER A 78 7.01 -11.92 -17.44
N ASP A 79 6.09 -11.93 -16.48
CA ASP A 79 4.73 -11.38 -16.63
C ASP A 79 4.40 -10.44 -15.48
N GLY A 80 4.16 -10.94 -14.25
CA GLY A 80 3.78 -10.05 -13.16
C GLY A 80 3.45 -10.74 -11.84
N LEU A 81 2.92 -9.94 -10.92
CA LEU A 81 2.40 -10.38 -9.65
C LEU A 81 0.87 -10.45 -9.70
N TYR A 82 0.32 -11.55 -9.23
CA TYR A 82 -1.12 -11.82 -9.21
C TYR A 82 -1.60 -12.04 -7.78
N ILE A 83 -2.61 -11.31 -7.40
CA ILE A 83 -3.31 -11.49 -6.12
C ILE A 83 -4.73 -11.98 -6.44
N ASN A 84 -5.12 -13.12 -5.89
CA ASN A 84 -6.41 -13.75 -6.19
C ASN A 84 -6.67 -13.95 -7.69
N GLY A 85 -5.63 -14.24 -8.46
CA GLY A 85 -5.70 -14.44 -9.91
C GLY A 85 -5.77 -13.16 -10.75
N VAL A 86 -5.75 -11.97 -10.14
CA VAL A 86 -5.74 -10.67 -10.82
C VAL A 86 -4.34 -10.08 -10.78
N ARG A 87 -3.83 -9.64 -11.94
CA ARG A 87 -2.56 -8.94 -12.06
C ARG A 87 -2.69 -7.56 -11.44
N ILE A 88 -1.79 -7.21 -10.52
CA ILE A 88 -1.80 -5.92 -9.83
C ILE A 88 -0.70 -4.98 -10.32
N ASN A 89 -0.94 -3.68 -10.17
CA ASN A 89 0.06 -2.64 -10.33
C ASN A 89 0.37 -2.00 -8.96
N VAL A 90 1.65 -1.97 -8.61
CA VAL A 90 2.16 -1.41 -7.35
C VAL A 90 2.23 0.11 -7.46
N ARG A 91 1.39 0.80 -6.73
CA ARG A 91 1.43 2.24 -6.46
C ARG A 91 1.95 2.41 -5.04
N GLY A 92 3.25 2.22 -4.89
CA GLY A 92 3.89 2.05 -3.61
C GLY A 92 4.69 3.28 -3.15
N VAL A 93 4.97 3.31 -1.86
CA VAL A 93 5.86 4.27 -1.23
C VAL A 93 6.71 3.59 -0.17
N ASN A 94 7.94 4.08 0.01
CA ASN A 94 8.78 3.73 1.14
C ASN A 94 8.33 4.50 2.37
N ARG A 95 8.38 3.87 3.55
CA ARG A 95 8.00 4.51 4.80
C ARG A 95 9.00 4.20 5.89
N HIS A 96 9.54 5.25 6.51
CA HIS A 96 10.15 5.16 7.82
C HIS A 96 9.10 5.28 8.94
N SER A 97 9.23 4.47 9.99
CA SER A 97 8.47 4.66 11.24
C SER A 97 9.09 5.83 11.99
N PHE A 98 8.61 7.07 11.73
CA PHE A 98 9.30 8.26 12.22
C PHE A 98 8.35 9.45 12.41
N ARG A 99 8.61 10.25 13.45
CA ARG A 99 8.02 11.58 13.68
C ARG A 99 9.06 12.51 14.33
N PRO A 100 9.03 13.81 14.06
CA PRO A 100 10.00 14.76 14.61
C PRO A 100 10.10 14.75 16.12
N GLU A 101 8.97 14.57 16.82
CA GLU A 101 8.89 14.65 18.29
C GLU A 101 9.28 13.36 19.00
N SER A 102 9.05 12.20 18.37
CA SER A 102 9.20 10.90 19.03
C SER A 102 10.25 10.00 18.38
N GLY A 103 10.84 10.44 17.27
CA GLY A 103 11.75 9.62 16.49
C GLY A 103 11.02 8.37 15.99
N ARG A 104 11.61 7.19 16.19
CA ARG A 104 11.11 5.91 15.71
C ARG A 104 10.04 5.26 16.61
N THR A 105 9.64 5.90 17.69
CA THR A 105 8.56 5.41 18.57
C THR A 105 7.24 6.05 18.17
N LEU A 106 6.33 5.24 17.66
CA LEU A 106 5.02 5.70 17.18
C LEU A 106 3.88 5.12 18.01
N SER A 107 2.79 5.88 18.12
CA SER A 107 1.54 5.36 18.65
C SER A 107 0.73 4.66 17.56
N LYS A 108 -0.26 3.86 17.98
CA LYS A 108 -1.22 3.22 17.08
C LYS A 108 -1.93 4.23 16.18
N GLU A 109 -2.32 5.39 16.73
CA GLU A 109 -3.00 6.46 15.99
C GLU A 109 -2.10 7.00 14.87
N LYS A 110 -0.80 7.20 15.15
CA LYS A 110 0.17 7.66 14.15
C LYS A 110 0.40 6.64 13.05
N ASN A 111 0.43 5.37 13.38
CA ASN A 111 0.50 4.28 12.40
C ASN A 111 -0.75 4.26 11.49
N ILE A 112 -1.96 4.46 12.05
CA ILE A 112 -3.20 4.56 11.27
C ILE A 112 -3.22 5.81 10.39
N GLU A 113 -2.77 6.98 10.91
CA GLU A 113 -2.65 8.23 10.14
C GLU A 113 -1.79 8.02 8.88
N ASP A 114 -0.66 7.32 8.98
CA ASP A 114 0.21 7.04 7.84
C ASP A 114 -0.49 6.21 6.77
N VAL A 115 -1.19 5.14 7.17
CA VAL A 115 -1.96 4.32 6.23
C VAL A 115 -3.06 5.14 5.55
N LEU A 116 -3.80 5.95 6.30
CA LEU A 116 -4.84 6.83 5.74
C LEU A 116 -4.25 7.88 4.80
N LEU A 117 -3.07 8.42 5.10
CA LEU A 117 -2.38 9.37 4.25
C LEU A 117 -2.00 8.73 2.90
N MET A 118 -1.41 7.53 2.94
CA MET A 118 -1.08 6.75 1.73
C MET A 118 -2.34 6.41 0.91
N LYS A 119 -3.40 5.93 1.56
CA LYS A 119 -4.70 5.67 0.90
C LYS A 119 -5.28 6.94 0.29
N GLY A 120 -5.11 8.10 0.96
CA GLY A 120 -5.54 9.41 0.46
C GLY A 120 -4.82 9.86 -0.82
N MET A 121 -3.63 9.32 -1.09
CA MET A 121 -2.86 9.48 -2.34
C MET A 121 -3.14 8.39 -3.37
N ASN A 122 -4.12 7.52 -3.16
CA ASN A 122 -4.44 6.37 -4.02
C ASN A 122 -3.31 5.31 -4.09
N MET A 123 -2.45 5.28 -3.10
CA MET A 123 -1.46 4.23 -2.95
C MET A 123 -2.14 2.91 -2.55
N ASN A 124 -1.58 1.80 -3.04
CA ASN A 124 -2.03 0.45 -2.68
C ASN A 124 -0.94 -0.39 -2.02
N SER A 125 0.27 0.14 -1.91
CA SER A 125 1.43 -0.61 -1.42
C SER A 125 2.35 0.27 -0.57
N VAL A 126 3.06 -0.37 0.37
CA VAL A 126 4.09 0.26 1.19
C VAL A 126 5.27 -0.70 1.37
N ARG A 127 6.50 -0.16 1.31
CA ARG A 127 7.71 -0.86 1.73
C ARG A 127 8.16 -0.30 3.07
N LEU A 128 8.48 -1.19 3.99
CA LEU A 128 8.95 -0.85 5.33
C LEU A 128 10.46 -0.62 5.29
N SER A 129 10.86 0.56 4.90
CA SER A 129 12.28 0.92 4.82
C SER A 129 12.81 1.33 6.22
N HIS A 130 13.87 0.77 6.79
CA HIS A 130 14.57 -0.44 6.34
C HIS A 130 14.60 -1.40 7.51
N TYR A 131 13.44 -1.75 8.06
CA TYR A 131 13.25 -2.57 9.26
C TYR A 131 11.77 -2.91 9.45
N PRO A 132 11.43 -4.00 10.15
CA PRO A 132 10.04 -4.34 10.43
C PRO A 132 9.30 -3.21 11.17
N ALA A 133 8.07 -2.98 10.80
CA ALA A 133 7.22 -1.96 11.45
C ALA A 133 6.63 -2.47 12.78
N ASP A 134 5.96 -1.54 13.49
CA ASP A 134 5.12 -1.88 14.63
C ASP A 134 3.96 -2.78 14.20
N PRO A 135 3.54 -3.75 15.04
CA PRO A 135 2.38 -4.61 14.73
C PRO A 135 1.11 -3.81 14.41
N GLU A 136 0.87 -2.68 15.09
CA GLU A 136 -0.28 -1.82 14.86
C GLU A 136 -0.29 -1.20 13.47
N PHE A 137 0.87 -1.00 12.85
CA PHE A 137 0.96 -0.55 11.46
C PHE A 137 0.50 -1.65 10.49
N LEU A 138 0.92 -2.88 10.71
CA LEU A 138 0.50 -4.03 9.92
C LEU A 138 -1.00 -4.30 10.08
N GLU A 139 -1.53 -4.21 11.32
CA GLU A 139 -2.98 -4.29 11.56
C GLU A 139 -3.76 -3.20 10.79
N ALA A 140 -3.22 -1.99 10.71
CA ALA A 140 -3.82 -0.91 9.93
C ALA A 140 -3.77 -1.21 8.42
N CYS A 141 -2.65 -1.74 7.90
CA CYS A 141 -2.53 -2.20 6.51
C CYS A 141 -3.53 -3.32 6.19
N ASP A 142 -3.70 -4.28 7.11
CA ASP A 142 -4.67 -5.36 6.95
C ASP A 142 -6.12 -4.86 6.88
N SER A 143 -6.47 -3.91 7.74
CA SER A 143 -7.85 -3.43 7.88
C SER A 143 -8.24 -2.36 6.87
N LEU A 144 -7.29 -1.52 6.45
CA LEU A 144 -7.51 -0.42 5.50
C LEU A 144 -7.11 -0.78 4.06
N GLY A 145 -6.36 -1.86 3.88
CA GLY A 145 -5.99 -2.40 2.57
C GLY A 145 -4.77 -1.74 1.96
N LEU A 146 -3.56 -2.17 2.37
CA LEU A 146 -2.30 -1.90 1.68
C LEU A 146 -1.53 -3.21 1.51
N TYR A 147 -0.88 -3.41 0.37
CA TYR A 147 0.11 -4.46 0.18
C TYR A 147 1.42 -4.04 0.84
N VAL A 148 2.03 -4.93 1.60
CA VAL A 148 3.22 -4.64 2.39
C VAL A 148 4.41 -5.46 1.89
N MET A 149 5.55 -4.80 1.73
CA MET A 149 6.87 -5.41 1.68
C MET A 149 7.52 -5.23 3.06
N ASP A 150 7.55 -6.29 3.86
CA ASP A 150 8.17 -6.27 5.18
C ASP A 150 9.65 -6.59 5.07
N GLU A 151 10.49 -5.81 5.76
CA GLU A 151 11.92 -5.79 5.52
C GLU A 151 12.74 -6.16 6.75
N LEU A 152 13.63 -7.15 6.60
CA LEU A 152 14.71 -7.39 7.54
C LEU A 152 15.71 -6.23 7.46
N GLY A 153 16.11 -5.67 8.57
CA GLY A 153 17.11 -4.60 8.61
C GLY A 153 18.42 -5.00 7.93
N GLY A 154 19.10 -4.01 7.38
CA GLY A 154 20.38 -4.15 6.69
C GLY A 154 20.52 -3.08 5.60
N TRP A 155 21.57 -2.24 5.69
CA TRP A 155 21.83 -1.19 4.70
C TRP A 155 23.33 -1.08 4.47
N HIS A 156 23.79 -1.42 3.27
CA HIS A 156 25.20 -1.58 2.87
C HIS A 156 25.96 -2.65 3.70
N GLY A 157 25.58 -2.87 4.93
CA GLY A 157 26.12 -3.92 5.82
C GLY A 157 25.06 -4.98 6.09
N LYS A 158 25.43 -6.24 5.96
CA LYS A 158 24.57 -7.40 6.19
C LYS A 158 24.78 -7.97 7.58
N TYR A 159 23.74 -8.60 8.14
CA TYR A 159 23.88 -9.43 9.33
C TYR A 159 24.73 -10.68 9.05
N ASP A 160 25.48 -11.13 10.03
CA ASP A 160 26.01 -12.49 10.02
C ASP A 160 24.88 -13.52 10.03
N THR A 161 25.14 -14.71 9.51
CA THR A 161 24.12 -15.74 9.34
C THR A 161 23.45 -16.16 10.65
N PRO A 162 24.17 -16.42 11.77
CA PRO A 162 23.54 -16.76 13.04
C PRO A 162 22.62 -15.68 13.60
N THR A 163 22.98 -14.41 13.45
CA THR A 163 22.15 -13.29 13.88
C THR A 163 20.94 -13.14 12.97
N GLY A 164 21.15 -13.18 11.64
CA GLY A 164 20.09 -13.03 10.65
C GLY A 164 19.00 -14.10 10.77
N VAL A 165 19.38 -15.36 11.00
CA VAL A 165 18.42 -16.46 11.21
C VAL A 165 17.44 -16.14 12.35
N ARG A 166 17.95 -15.69 13.50
CA ARG A 166 17.11 -15.36 14.67
C ARG A 166 16.20 -14.15 14.41
N LEU A 167 16.71 -13.17 13.67
CA LEU A 167 15.91 -11.99 13.32
C LEU A 167 14.79 -12.34 12.34
N ILE A 168 15.06 -13.18 11.34
CA ILE A 168 14.06 -13.68 10.40
C ILE A 168 12.99 -14.50 11.12
N GLU A 169 13.41 -15.44 11.98
CA GLU A 169 12.49 -16.22 12.80
C GLU A 169 11.54 -15.31 13.58
N GLY A 170 12.07 -14.37 14.36
CA GLY A 170 11.25 -13.46 15.17
C GLY A 170 10.35 -12.55 14.35
N MET A 171 10.82 -12.04 13.21
CA MET A 171 10.01 -11.20 12.29
C MET A 171 8.87 -12.02 11.68
N ILE A 172 9.15 -13.18 11.10
CA ILE A 172 8.13 -13.94 10.39
C ILE A 172 7.13 -14.58 11.36
N GLU A 173 7.58 -15.13 12.49
CA GLU A 173 6.67 -15.68 13.50
C GLU A 173 5.68 -14.64 14.01
N ARG A 174 6.12 -13.38 14.16
CA ARG A 174 5.25 -12.28 14.54
C ARG A 174 4.27 -11.91 13.43
N ASP A 175 4.73 -11.84 12.17
CA ASP A 175 4.04 -11.13 11.09
C ASP A 175 3.40 -12.06 10.04
N VAL A 176 3.62 -13.37 10.11
CA VAL A 176 3.19 -14.34 9.08
C VAL A 176 1.67 -14.35 8.83
N ASN A 177 0.85 -13.98 9.81
CA ASN A 177 -0.60 -14.00 9.72
C ASN A 177 -1.20 -12.75 9.04
N HIS A 178 -0.42 -11.68 8.85
CA HIS A 178 -0.88 -10.47 8.18
C HIS A 178 -1.15 -10.73 6.69
N PRO A 179 -2.41 -10.60 6.21
CA PRO A 179 -2.72 -10.79 4.79
C PRO A 179 -2.16 -9.68 3.91
N SER A 180 -1.86 -8.52 4.46
CA SER A 180 -1.26 -7.39 3.76
C SER A 180 0.16 -7.68 3.28
N ILE A 181 0.94 -8.50 3.99
CA ILE A 181 2.32 -8.83 3.60
C ILE A 181 2.29 -9.71 2.36
N ILE A 182 2.89 -9.21 1.27
CA ILE A 182 3.00 -9.87 -0.03
C ILE A 182 4.43 -10.31 -0.31
N TRP A 183 5.41 -9.52 0.15
CA TRP A 183 6.83 -9.78 -0.03
C TRP A 183 7.55 -9.72 1.32
N TRP A 184 8.59 -10.53 1.43
CA TRP A 184 9.66 -10.35 2.40
C TRP A 184 10.84 -9.69 1.71
N SER A 185 11.55 -8.83 2.40
CA SER A 185 12.76 -8.18 1.91
C SER A 185 13.96 -8.52 2.79
N ASN A 186 15.06 -8.97 2.17
CA ASN A 186 16.28 -9.36 2.86
C ASN A 186 17.28 -8.19 2.86
N GLY A 187 17.01 -7.14 3.64
CA GLY A 187 17.86 -5.96 3.73
C GLY A 187 17.72 -4.98 2.57
N ASN A 188 18.64 -4.01 2.48
CA ASN A 188 18.64 -2.94 1.50
C ASN A 188 20.04 -2.72 0.89
N GLU A 189 20.12 -2.34 -0.39
CA GLU A 189 21.31 -1.83 -1.08
C GLU A 189 22.59 -2.63 -0.80
N LYS A 190 22.58 -3.93 -1.15
CA LYS A 190 23.65 -4.91 -0.87
C LYS A 190 23.80 -5.28 0.61
N GLY A 191 22.89 -4.81 1.48
CA GLY A 191 22.84 -5.23 2.89
C GLY A 191 22.20 -6.61 3.10
N TRP A 192 21.86 -7.33 2.04
CA TRP A 192 21.34 -8.69 2.12
C TRP A 192 22.44 -9.74 2.31
N ASN A 193 22.15 -10.73 3.14
CA ASN A 193 22.98 -11.93 3.25
C ASN A 193 22.31 -13.07 2.50
N THR A 194 22.85 -13.49 1.38
CA THR A 194 22.27 -14.53 0.51
C THR A 194 22.16 -15.90 1.16
N GLU A 195 22.93 -16.17 2.22
CA GLU A 195 22.77 -17.40 3.02
C GLU A 195 21.44 -17.44 3.78
N LEU A 196 20.78 -16.29 3.94
CA LEU A 196 19.52 -16.14 4.65
C LEU A 196 18.27 -16.30 3.75
N ASP A 197 18.42 -16.31 2.45
CA ASP A 197 17.27 -16.33 1.52
C ASP A 197 16.33 -17.51 1.76
N GLY A 198 16.89 -18.69 2.03
CA GLY A 198 16.11 -19.88 2.33
C GLY A 198 15.47 -19.89 3.73
N GLU A 199 15.97 -19.07 4.66
CA GLU A 199 15.46 -19.04 6.03
C GLU A 199 14.04 -18.48 6.10
N PHE A 200 13.73 -17.45 5.30
CA PHE A 200 12.37 -16.88 5.22
C PHE A 200 11.31 -17.96 4.99
N HIS A 201 11.57 -18.89 4.09
CA HIS A 201 10.63 -19.95 3.76
C HIS A 201 10.56 -21.09 4.77
N LYS A 202 11.41 -21.13 5.78
CA LYS A 202 11.29 -22.09 6.88
C LYS A 202 10.15 -21.73 7.81
N TYR A 203 9.94 -20.43 8.03
CA TYR A 203 8.95 -19.90 8.96
C TYR A 203 7.68 -19.40 8.24
N ASP A 204 7.75 -19.10 6.92
CA ASP A 204 6.58 -18.71 6.12
C ASP A 204 5.96 -19.90 5.36
N PRO A 205 4.86 -20.49 5.85
CA PRO A 205 4.19 -21.59 5.16
C PRO A 205 3.58 -21.20 3.80
N GLN A 206 3.38 -19.89 3.56
CA GLN A 206 2.84 -19.37 2.30
C GLN A 206 3.92 -19.25 1.21
N LYS A 207 5.21 -19.34 1.57
CA LYS A 207 6.34 -19.22 0.63
C LYS A 207 6.31 -17.92 -0.19
N ARG A 208 5.96 -16.80 0.47
CA ARG A 208 5.94 -15.47 -0.18
C ARG A 208 7.29 -15.15 -0.79
N PRO A 209 7.34 -14.38 -1.90
CA PRO A 209 8.59 -14.03 -2.55
C PRO A 209 9.50 -13.23 -1.62
N VAL A 210 10.80 -13.51 -1.68
CA VAL A 210 11.87 -12.76 -1.00
C VAL A 210 12.49 -11.82 -2.01
N ILE A 211 12.69 -10.56 -1.63
CA ILE A 211 13.22 -9.50 -2.49
C ILE A 211 14.60 -9.05 -2.00
N HIS A 212 15.48 -8.71 -2.94
CA HIS A 212 16.74 -8.02 -2.71
C HIS A 212 16.66 -6.59 -3.24
N PRO A 213 16.30 -5.58 -2.43
CA PRO A 213 16.21 -4.19 -2.88
C PRO A 213 17.52 -3.69 -3.49
N GLN A 214 17.42 -3.04 -4.65
CA GLN A 214 18.53 -2.67 -5.52
C GLN A 214 19.27 -3.89 -6.11
N GLY A 215 18.54 -4.98 -6.37
CA GLY A 215 19.12 -6.20 -6.93
C GLY A 215 18.18 -6.94 -7.86
N ASN A 216 18.67 -8.04 -8.39
CA ASN A 216 17.93 -8.97 -9.22
C ASN A 216 17.85 -10.32 -8.49
N PHE A 217 16.66 -10.70 -8.01
CA PHE A 217 16.44 -11.92 -7.25
C PHE A 217 14.98 -12.37 -7.31
N SER A 218 14.72 -13.67 -7.25
CA SER A 218 13.37 -14.28 -7.23
C SER A 218 12.46 -13.83 -8.39
N GLY A 219 13.05 -13.56 -9.57
CA GLY A 219 12.31 -13.11 -10.76
C GLY A 219 11.96 -11.63 -10.77
N PHE A 220 12.46 -10.85 -9.82
CA PHE A 220 12.28 -9.39 -9.75
C PHE A 220 13.59 -8.66 -10.00
N GLU A 221 13.52 -7.59 -10.79
CA GLU A 221 14.53 -6.57 -10.94
C GLU A 221 14.07 -5.32 -10.18
N THR A 222 14.82 -4.93 -9.15
CA THR A 222 14.39 -3.93 -8.16
C THR A 222 15.30 -2.73 -8.05
N MET A 223 16.09 -2.46 -9.09
CA MET A 223 17.13 -1.43 -9.10
C MET A 223 16.59 -0.04 -8.73
N HIS A 224 17.34 0.64 -7.86
CA HIS A 224 16.99 1.97 -7.36
C HIS A 224 17.37 3.09 -8.33
N TYR A 225 16.59 4.18 -8.31
CA TYR A 225 16.89 5.50 -8.88
C TYR A 225 17.43 5.48 -10.32
N ARG A 226 16.80 4.68 -11.18
CA ARG A 226 17.16 4.66 -12.59
C ARG A 226 16.51 5.83 -13.32
N SER A 227 17.29 6.46 -14.20
CA SER A 227 16.77 7.46 -15.13
C SER A 227 15.67 6.85 -16.00
N TYR A 228 14.85 7.68 -16.60
CA TYR A 228 13.75 7.25 -17.49
C TYR A 228 14.24 6.28 -18.58
N GLY A 229 15.36 6.62 -19.24
CA GLY A 229 15.95 5.77 -20.30
C GLY A 229 16.52 4.45 -19.77
N GLU A 230 17.17 4.46 -18.60
CA GLU A 230 17.66 3.23 -17.96
C GLU A 230 16.49 2.32 -17.55
N SER A 231 15.43 2.87 -16.98
CA SER A 231 14.23 2.11 -16.60
C SER A 231 13.63 1.38 -17.81
N GLN A 232 13.61 2.02 -19.00
CA GLN A 232 13.18 1.34 -20.23
C GLN A 232 14.07 0.14 -20.59
N ASN A 233 15.38 0.21 -20.30
CA ASN A 233 16.29 -0.92 -20.56
C ASN A 233 16.06 -2.06 -19.57
N TYR A 234 15.85 -1.77 -18.28
CA TYR A 234 15.53 -2.77 -17.27
C TYR A 234 14.22 -3.50 -17.57
N MET A 235 13.20 -2.79 -18.04
CA MET A 235 11.93 -3.42 -18.44
C MET A 235 12.04 -4.36 -19.66
N ARG A 236 13.16 -4.33 -20.42
CA ARG A 236 13.43 -5.29 -21.51
C ARG A 236 14.01 -6.60 -21.01
N LEU A 237 14.52 -6.65 -19.79
CA LEU A 237 15.02 -7.87 -19.16
C LEU A 237 13.86 -8.86 -18.91
N PRO A 238 14.15 -10.15 -18.74
CA PRO A 238 13.11 -11.14 -18.52
C PRO A 238 12.41 -11.03 -17.17
N GLU A 239 13.05 -10.41 -16.19
CA GLU A 239 12.53 -10.23 -14.83
C GLU A 239 11.36 -9.24 -14.78
N ILE A 240 10.56 -9.33 -13.73
CA ILE A 240 9.53 -8.35 -13.39
C ILE A 240 10.21 -7.09 -12.85
N PHE A 241 10.09 -5.98 -13.56
CA PHE A 241 10.62 -4.71 -13.09
C PHE A 241 9.71 -4.10 -12.03
N MET A 242 10.27 -3.90 -10.83
CA MET A 242 9.62 -3.30 -9.67
C MET A 242 10.66 -2.53 -8.85
N PRO A 243 11.06 -1.31 -9.25
CA PRO A 243 12.02 -0.54 -8.47
C PRO A 243 11.51 -0.35 -7.04
N THR A 244 12.31 -0.80 -6.06
CA THR A 244 11.97 -0.68 -4.65
C THR A 244 12.21 0.73 -4.12
N GLU A 245 12.93 1.56 -4.87
CA GLU A 245 13.03 3.01 -4.65
C GLU A 245 13.15 3.72 -6.00
N PHE A 246 12.31 4.72 -6.25
CA PHE A 246 12.41 5.58 -7.43
C PHE A 246 11.85 6.97 -7.17
N LEU A 247 12.23 7.95 -7.99
CA LEU A 247 11.82 9.36 -7.90
C LEU A 247 12.06 9.93 -6.49
N HIS A 248 13.30 9.91 -6.07
CA HIS A 248 13.74 10.52 -4.82
C HIS A 248 13.38 12.02 -4.81
N GLY A 249 12.66 12.48 -3.80
CA GLY A 249 12.12 13.84 -3.73
C GLY A 249 13.19 14.94 -3.86
N LEU A 250 14.38 14.70 -3.29
CA LEU A 250 15.47 15.67 -3.31
C LEU A 250 16.23 15.70 -4.65
N TYR A 251 16.49 14.54 -5.27
CA TYR A 251 17.43 14.42 -6.39
C TYR A 251 16.76 14.36 -7.77
N ASP A 252 15.53 13.90 -7.84
CA ASP A 252 14.84 13.64 -9.10
C ASP A 252 13.89 14.77 -9.53
N GLY A 253 14.21 16.01 -9.18
CA GLY A 253 13.44 17.19 -9.55
C GLY A 253 12.21 17.46 -8.68
N GLY A 254 12.08 16.75 -7.58
CA GLY A 254 11.14 17.02 -6.50
C GLY A 254 9.66 16.77 -6.80
N HIS A 255 8.95 16.48 -5.73
CA HIS A 255 7.49 16.61 -5.63
C HIS A 255 6.69 15.83 -6.68
N GLY A 256 7.20 14.70 -7.17
CA GLY A 256 6.49 13.85 -8.12
C GLY A 256 6.37 14.41 -9.55
N ALA A 257 7.11 15.44 -9.90
CA ALA A 257 7.03 16.08 -11.23
C ALA A 257 7.30 15.08 -12.38
N GLY A 258 8.26 14.15 -12.22
CA GLY A 258 8.55 13.10 -13.19
C GLY A 258 7.59 11.91 -13.14
N LEU A 259 6.71 11.81 -12.14
CA LEU A 259 5.89 10.63 -11.91
C LEU A 259 4.97 10.30 -13.08
N TYR A 260 4.41 11.29 -13.75
CA TYR A 260 3.51 11.07 -14.90
C TYR A 260 4.21 10.25 -16.00
N ASP A 261 5.41 10.66 -16.40
CA ASP A 261 6.16 10.00 -17.48
C ASP A 261 6.57 8.58 -17.08
N TYR A 262 7.14 8.42 -15.87
CA TYR A 262 7.50 7.11 -15.34
C TYR A 262 6.27 6.20 -15.23
N TRP A 263 5.18 6.68 -14.66
CA TRP A 263 3.98 5.88 -14.44
C TRP A 263 3.32 5.45 -15.76
N GLU A 264 3.18 6.36 -16.72
CA GLU A 264 2.62 6.01 -18.03
C GLU A 264 3.47 5.02 -18.81
N MET A 265 4.78 5.06 -18.64
CA MET A 265 5.70 4.08 -19.20
C MET A 265 5.56 2.72 -18.48
N MET A 266 5.64 2.73 -17.15
CA MET A 266 5.66 1.53 -16.31
C MET A 266 4.35 0.74 -16.43
N ARG A 267 3.20 1.39 -16.28
CA ARG A 267 1.90 0.72 -16.30
C ARG A 267 1.52 0.08 -17.64
N LYS A 268 2.09 0.57 -18.74
CA LYS A 268 1.86 0.05 -20.10
C LYS A 268 2.79 -1.12 -20.44
N HIS A 269 3.84 -1.31 -19.67
CA HIS A 269 4.81 -2.35 -19.97
C HIS A 269 4.41 -3.68 -19.32
N PRO A 270 4.33 -4.80 -20.08
CA PRO A 270 3.81 -6.07 -19.56
C PRO A 270 4.63 -6.67 -18.42
N ARG A 271 5.93 -6.37 -18.34
CA ARG A 271 6.82 -6.87 -17.29
C ARG A 271 7.13 -5.85 -16.19
N CYS A 272 6.42 -4.73 -16.15
CA CYS A 272 6.54 -3.78 -15.06
C CYS A 272 5.25 -3.78 -14.24
N ILE A 273 5.38 -3.90 -12.93
CA ILE A 273 4.24 -3.88 -12.02
C ILE A 273 4.17 -2.60 -11.18
N GLY A 274 4.90 -1.55 -11.58
CA GLY A 274 5.01 -0.33 -10.75
C GLY A 274 6.19 -0.41 -9.80
N GLY A 275 6.15 0.30 -8.67
CA GLY A 275 7.25 0.36 -7.72
C GLY A 275 6.95 1.23 -6.52
N PHE A 276 8.00 1.58 -5.75
CA PHE A 276 7.88 2.31 -4.49
C PHE A 276 8.61 3.66 -4.58
N LEU A 277 7.87 4.76 -4.43
CA LEU A 277 8.44 6.11 -4.36
C LEU A 277 9.32 6.27 -3.11
N TRP A 278 10.41 6.98 -3.21
CA TRP A 278 11.17 7.45 -2.07
C TRP A 278 10.79 8.89 -1.78
N VAL A 279 10.29 9.26 -0.64
CA VAL A 279 9.83 8.54 0.52
C VAL A 279 8.55 9.21 1.04
N LEU A 280 7.80 8.63 1.98
CA LEU A 280 6.50 9.16 2.42
C LEU A 280 6.62 10.56 3.03
N ALA A 281 7.52 10.77 3.98
CA ALA A 281 7.62 12.02 4.74
C ALA A 281 9.07 12.44 4.92
N ASP A 282 9.29 13.74 5.01
CA ASP A 282 10.55 14.32 5.42
C ASP A 282 11.05 13.76 6.75
N GLU A 283 12.34 13.52 6.86
CA GLU A 283 12.98 12.97 8.05
C GLU A 283 13.57 14.06 8.94
N GLY A 284 12.72 14.91 9.49
CA GLY A 284 13.13 15.97 10.39
C GLY A 284 13.10 15.56 11.87
N VAL A 285 14.13 15.92 12.63
CA VAL A 285 14.21 15.70 14.08
C VAL A 285 13.99 17.00 14.83
N LYS A 286 13.07 17.00 15.78
CA LYS A 286 12.89 18.14 16.68
C LYS A 286 14.03 18.22 17.70
N ARG A 287 14.89 19.21 17.53
CA ARG A 287 16.06 19.45 18.36
C ARG A 287 15.65 20.19 19.63
N VAL A 288 15.58 19.48 20.75
CA VAL A 288 15.25 20.08 22.07
C VAL A 288 16.37 20.98 22.59
N ASP A 289 17.59 20.78 22.13
CA ASP A 289 18.78 21.60 22.42
C ASP A 289 18.89 22.86 21.55
N MET A 290 17.99 23.02 20.56
CA MET A 290 17.92 24.16 19.62
C MET A 290 16.50 24.75 19.57
N ASP A 291 15.87 24.97 20.72
CA ASP A 291 14.54 25.59 20.87
C ASP A 291 13.44 24.95 20.00
N GLY A 292 13.54 23.65 19.73
CA GLY A 292 12.55 22.91 18.93
C GLY A 292 12.69 23.06 17.44
N PHE A 293 13.85 23.53 16.95
CA PHE A 293 14.17 23.56 15.51
C PHE A 293 14.04 22.16 14.91
N ILE A 294 13.40 22.07 13.74
CA ILE A 294 13.32 20.82 12.98
C ILE A 294 14.57 20.69 12.13
N ASP A 295 15.42 19.76 12.49
CA ASP A 295 16.70 19.49 11.83
C ASP A 295 16.55 18.39 10.79
N ASN A 296 16.54 18.78 9.52
CA ASN A 296 16.50 17.87 8.37
C ASN A 296 17.91 17.58 7.85
N GLN A 297 18.94 17.78 8.64
CA GLN A 297 20.34 17.63 8.21
C GLN A 297 20.64 18.43 6.92
N GLY A 298 20.36 19.72 6.95
CA GLY A 298 20.36 20.57 5.77
C GLY A 298 19.19 20.20 4.84
N ASN A 299 19.50 19.72 3.64
CA ASN A 299 18.46 19.28 2.69
C ASN A 299 18.33 17.76 2.55
N PHE A 300 19.13 16.99 3.28
CA PHE A 300 19.18 15.53 3.06
C PHE A 300 17.94 14.79 3.53
N GLY A 301 17.32 15.23 4.61
CA GLY A 301 16.09 14.65 5.12
C GLY A 301 14.81 15.35 4.63
N ALA A 302 14.95 16.37 3.75
CA ALA A 302 13.81 17.04 3.11
C ALA A 302 13.52 16.40 1.75
N ASP A 303 13.24 15.12 1.73
CA ASP A 303 13.06 14.28 0.54
C ASP A 303 11.73 13.54 0.48
N GLY A 304 10.82 13.86 1.39
CA GLY A 304 9.49 13.28 1.48
C GLY A 304 8.50 13.81 0.45
N ILE A 305 7.40 13.07 0.33
CA ILE A 305 6.19 13.47 -0.42
C ILE A 305 5.37 14.47 0.39
N VAL A 306 5.46 14.39 1.70
CA VAL A 306 4.83 15.29 2.67
C VAL A 306 5.88 15.78 3.65
N GLY A 307 5.63 16.90 4.32
CA GLY A 307 6.54 17.47 5.29
C GLY A 307 6.74 16.61 6.56
N PRO A 308 7.66 17.02 7.45
CA PRO A 308 8.08 16.20 8.60
C PRO A 308 6.97 15.93 9.60
N HIS A 309 5.96 16.77 9.70
CA HIS A 309 4.76 16.55 10.52
C HIS A 309 3.62 15.88 9.72
N HIS A 310 3.91 15.36 8.53
CA HIS A 310 2.98 14.77 7.56
C HIS A 310 1.96 15.77 6.99
N GLU A 311 2.31 17.03 6.98
CA GLU A 311 1.56 18.08 6.28
C GLU A 311 1.61 17.87 4.77
N LYS A 312 0.46 18.05 4.11
CA LYS A 312 0.31 17.80 2.67
C LYS A 312 0.94 18.91 1.84
N GLU A 313 1.85 18.54 1.01
CA GLU A 313 2.53 19.41 0.05
C GLU A 313 2.02 19.19 -1.39
N GLY A 314 2.61 19.89 -2.36
CA GLY A 314 2.21 19.80 -3.77
C GLY A 314 2.29 18.39 -4.34
N SER A 315 3.33 17.64 -3.96
CA SER A 315 3.56 16.23 -4.31
C SER A 315 2.40 15.30 -3.90
N TYR A 316 1.81 15.52 -2.71
CA TYR A 316 0.62 14.76 -2.27
C TYR A 316 -0.51 14.85 -3.30
N TYR A 317 -0.82 16.05 -3.78
CA TYR A 317 -1.92 16.26 -4.72
C TYR A 317 -1.59 15.76 -6.12
N THR A 318 -0.33 15.90 -6.55
CA THR A 318 0.16 15.36 -7.81
C THR A 318 0.00 13.84 -7.85
N ILE A 319 0.48 13.13 -6.82
CA ILE A 319 0.39 11.67 -6.73
C ILE A 319 -1.06 11.23 -6.65
N LYS A 320 -1.87 11.89 -5.81
CA LYS A 320 -3.30 11.61 -5.69
C LYS A 320 -4.01 11.66 -7.04
N GLN A 321 -3.69 12.64 -7.87
CA GLN A 321 -4.28 12.81 -9.20
C GLN A 321 -3.79 11.73 -10.18
N LEU A 322 -2.48 11.52 -10.26
CA LEU A 322 -1.89 10.59 -11.23
C LEU A 322 -2.22 9.13 -10.92
N TRP A 323 -2.30 8.78 -9.65
CA TRP A 323 -2.63 7.43 -9.19
C TRP A 323 -4.12 7.22 -8.90
N SER A 324 -4.97 8.19 -9.26
CA SER A 324 -6.41 7.99 -9.15
C SER A 324 -6.83 6.72 -9.92
N PRO A 325 -7.57 5.81 -9.30
CA PRO A 325 -8.04 4.59 -9.97
C PRO A 325 -9.17 4.87 -10.96
N VAL A 326 -9.73 6.08 -10.96
CA VAL A 326 -10.68 6.54 -11.98
C VAL A 326 -10.06 7.72 -12.71
N GLN A 327 -9.78 7.56 -13.99
CA GLN A 327 -9.26 8.61 -14.83
C GLN A 327 -10.34 9.17 -15.72
N ILE A 328 -10.54 10.48 -15.68
CA ILE A 328 -11.41 11.20 -16.62
C ILE A 328 -10.59 11.53 -17.86
N MET A 329 -11.01 11.02 -19.01
CA MET A 329 -10.26 11.13 -20.26
C MET A 329 -10.59 12.41 -21.04
N ASN A 330 -11.64 13.12 -20.67
CA ASN A 330 -12.00 14.41 -21.26
C ASN A 330 -11.00 15.48 -20.82
N THR A 331 -10.31 16.10 -21.77
CA THR A 331 -9.33 17.17 -21.53
C THR A 331 -9.96 18.55 -21.40
N SER A 332 -11.18 18.70 -21.90
CA SER A 332 -11.98 19.94 -21.83
C SER A 332 -13.46 19.61 -21.91
N ILE A 333 -14.27 20.50 -21.39
CA ILE A 333 -15.73 20.51 -21.54
C ILE A 333 -16.17 21.88 -22.07
N ASP A 334 -17.16 21.89 -22.94
CA ASP A 334 -17.74 23.09 -23.50
C ASP A 334 -19.20 23.29 -23.05
N LYS A 335 -19.85 24.33 -23.56
CA LYS A 335 -21.24 24.62 -23.21
C LYS A 335 -22.25 23.58 -23.74
N GLN A 336 -21.82 22.69 -24.63
CA GLN A 336 -22.66 21.63 -25.21
C GLN A 336 -22.47 20.31 -24.48
N PHE A 337 -21.63 20.27 -23.41
CA PHE A 337 -21.40 19.10 -22.62
C PHE A 337 -22.71 18.50 -22.08
N ASP A 338 -22.93 17.24 -22.37
CA ASP A 338 -24.16 16.49 -22.08
C ASP A 338 -24.16 15.74 -20.76
N GLY A 339 -23.13 15.95 -19.90
CA GLY A 339 -22.97 15.25 -18.63
C GLY A 339 -22.23 13.94 -18.70
N LYS A 340 -21.69 13.56 -19.87
CA LYS A 340 -21.03 12.28 -20.07
C LYS A 340 -19.51 12.43 -20.13
N PHE A 341 -18.81 11.74 -19.23
CA PHE A 341 -17.38 11.62 -19.26
C PHE A 341 -16.93 10.26 -19.79
N SER A 342 -15.92 10.26 -20.65
CA SER A 342 -15.15 9.04 -20.91
C SER A 342 -14.26 8.77 -19.72
N VAL A 343 -14.33 7.59 -19.15
CA VAL A 343 -13.56 7.22 -17.96
C VAL A 343 -12.79 5.91 -18.19
N GLU A 344 -11.61 5.82 -17.62
CA GLU A 344 -10.83 4.58 -17.49
C GLU A 344 -10.90 4.12 -16.03
N ASN A 345 -11.33 2.87 -15.82
CA ASN A 345 -11.32 2.22 -14.52
C ASN A 345 -9.98 1.47 -14.33
N ARG A 346 -9.10 2.01 -13.48
CA ARG A 346 -7.78 1.46 -13.13
C ARG A 346 -7.78 0.73 -11.78
N TYR A 347 -8.93 0.45 -11.21
CA TYR A 347 -9.04 -0.48 -10.10
C TYR A 347 -8.64 -1.89 -10.56
N ASP A 348 -8.11 -2.68 -9.62
CA ASP A 348 -7.76 -4.07 -9.90
C ASP A 348 -8.99 -5.00 -9.74
N TYR A 349 -9.94 -4.67 -8.87
CA TYR A 349 -11.09 -5.51 -8.57
C TYR A 349 -12.43 -4.78 -8.65
N LEU A 350 -12.47 -3.48 -8.30
CA LEU A 350 -13.74 -2.77 -8.15
C LEU A 350 -14.34 -2.35 -9.50
N ASN A 351 -15.64 -2.60 -9.66
CA ASN A 351 -16.44 -2.02 -10.71
C ASN A 351 -16.91 -0.62 -10.27
N LEU A 352 -16.92 0.36 -11.18
CA LEU A 352 -17.32 1.72 -10.87
C LEU A 352 -18.77 1.84 -10.42
N ASN A 353 -19.64 0.86 -10.71
CA ASN A 353 -21.01 0.82 -10.19
C ASN A 353 -21.08 0.67 -8.66
N THR A 354 -19.96 0.37 -8.00
CA THR A 354 -19.83 0.36 -6.54
C THR A 354 -19.40 1.71 -5.96
N CYS A 355 -19.01 2.65 -6.83
CA CYS A 355 -18.52 3.97 -6.46
C CYS A 355 -19.64 5.03 -6.55
N ARG A 356 -19.53 6.05 -5.70
CA ARG A 356 -20.35 7.25 -5.80
C ARG A 356 -19.49 8.41 -6.29
N PHE A 357 -20.03 9.20 -7.19
CA PHE A 357 -19.36 10.36 -7.76
C PHE A 357 -20.09 11.63 -7.33
N LEU A 358 -19.39 12.47 -6.61
CA LEU A 358 -19.86 13.80 -6.23
C LEU A 358 -19.29 14.81 -7.22
N TRP A 359 -20.12 15.73 -7.66
CA TRP A 359 -19.68 16.75 -8.59
C TRP A 359 -20.17 18.14 -8.18
N LYS A 360 -19.42 19.18 -8.58
CA LYS A 360 -19.74 20.58 -8.31
C LYS A 360 -19.40 21.43 -9.52
N GLN A 361 -20.36 22.24 -9.94
CA GLN A 361 -20.14 23.34 -10.88
C GLN A 361 -19.86 24.60 -10.07
N VAL A 362 -18.78 25.27 -10.37
CA VAL A 362 -18.33 26.40 -9.57
C VAL A 362 -18.05 27.63 -10.43
N LYS A 363 -18.09 28.79 -9.78
CA LYS A 363 -17.58 30.07 -10.30
C LYS A 363 -16.41 30.50 -9.43
N PHE A 364 -15.30 30.87 -10.07
CA PHE A 364 -14.16 31.44 -9.39
C PHE A 364 -14.35 32.91 -9.07
N PRO A 365 -13.77 33.45 -8.01
CA PRO A 365 -13.70 34.87 -7.77
C PRO A 365 -12.90 35.55 -8.89
N LEU A 366 -13.23 36.78 -9.21
CA LEU A 366 -12.44 37.60 -10.15
C LEU A 366 -11.13 38.03 -9.48
N ALA A 367 -10.08 38.25 -10.30
CA ALA A 367 -8.80 38.75 -9.80
C ALA A 367 -8.91 40.12 -9.07
N THR A 368 -9.99 40.87 -9.30
CA THR A 368 -10.30 42.13 -8.63
C THR A 368 -11.05 41.99 -7.33
N ASP A 369 -11.50 40.74 -6.99
CA ASP A 369 -12.23 40.49 -5.76
C ASP A 369 -11.25 40.50 -4.57
N ALA A 370 -11.79 40.52 -3.35
CA ALA A 370 -10.97 40.45 -2.15
C ALA A 370 -10.11 39.14 -2.14
N SER A 371 -8.90 39.23 -1.63
CA SER A 371 -7.95 38.08 -1.61
C SER A 371 -8.47 36.82 -0.91
N ASN A 372 -9.53 36.95 -0.12
CA ASN A 372 -10.20 35.86 0.59
C ASN A 372 -11.59 35.53 0.00
N ALA A 373 -11.91 36.00 -1.21
CA ALA A 373 -13.16 35.66 -1.87
C ALA A 373 -13.23 34.14 -2.13
N ALA A 374 -14.32 33.53 -1.70
CA ALA A 374 -14.51 32.09 -1.80
C ALA A 374 -15.00 31.67 -3.18
N ILE A 375 -14.64 30.45 -3.59
CA ILE A 375 -15.23 29.79 -4.77
C ILE A 375 -16.72 29.60 -4.51
N GLN A 376 -17.55 30.08 -5.45
CA GLN A 376 -19.00 29.94 -5.39
C GLN A 376 -19.44 28.61 -6.02
N VAL A 377 -20.08 27.74 -5.24
CA VAL A 377 -20.75 26.55 -5.76
C VAL A 377 -22.08 26.96 -6.38
N LEU A 378 -22.26 26.78 -7.69
CA LEU A 378 -23.46 27.10 -8.43
C LEU A 378 -24.46 25.96 -8.45
N LYS A 379 -23.94 24.71 -8.54
CA LYS A 379 -24.72 23.49 -8.57
C LYS A 379 -23.85 22.34 -8.12
N GLU A 380 -24.43 21.40 -7.39
CA GLU A 380 -23.75 20.17 -7.00
C GLU A 380 -24.71 18.99 -7.08
N GLY A 381 -24.16 17.78 -7.10
CA GLY A 381 -24.93 16.57 -7.11
C GLY A 381 -24.08 15.33 -6.86
N GLU A 382 -24.77 14.22 -6.79
CA GLU A 382 -24.20 12.90 -6.61
C GLU A 382 -24.83 11.92 -7.60
N VAL A 383 -24.02 11.02 -8.16
CA VAL A 383 -24.50 9.92 -9.01
C VAL A 383 -23.81 8.62 -8.62
N GLN A 384 -24.52 7.52 -8.77
CA GLN A 384 -23.93 6.19 -8.73
C GLN A 384 -23.10 5.97 -10.00
N GLY A 385 -21.93 5.36 -9.86
CA GLY A 385 -21.08 5.03 -11.00
C GLY A 385 -21.74 4.07 -11.98
N SER A 386 -21.32 4.17 -13.22
CA SER A 386 -21.76 3.28 -14.29
C SER A 386 -21.12 1.89 -14.17
N ASP A 387 -21.66 0.91 -14.88
CA ASP A 387 -21.10 -0.44 -14.98
C ASP A 387 -19.86 -0.43 -15.87
N VAL A 388 -18.73 -0.12 -15.26
CA VAL A 388 -17.39 -0.14 -15.87
C VAL A 388 -16.51 -1.05 -15.03
N VAL A 389 -16.25 -2.25 -15.54
CA VAL A 389 -15.45 -3.26 -14.82
C VAL A 389 -14.00 -2.82 -14.67
N ALA A 390 -13.27 -3.44 -13.74
CA ALA A 390 -11.85 -3.19 -13.52
C ALA A 390 -11.05 -3.33 -14.83
N HIS A 391 -10.01 -2.53 -15.00
CA HIS A 391 -9.13 -2.49 -16.18
C HIS A 391 -9.85 -2.22 -17.52
N SER A 392 -10.98 -1.51 -17.49
CA SER A 392 -11.72 -1.17 -18.71
C SER A 392 -12.06 0.32 -18.80
N ALA A 393 -12.54 0.75 -19.96
CA ALA A 393 -13.03 2.09 -20.19
C ALA A 393 -14.55 2.08 -20.39
N GLY A 394 -15.18 3.20 -20.10
CA GLY A 394 -16.62 3.36 -20.24
C GLY A 394 -17.07 4.83 -20.15
N ILE A 395 -18.36 5.00 -19.93
CA ILE A 395 -18.97 6.34 -19.79
C ILE A 395 -19.52 6.49 -18.38
N LEU A 396 -19.15 7.60 -17.73
CA LEU A 396 -19.77 8.08 -16.50
C LEU A 396 -20.74 9.22 -16.86
N ASP A 397 -22.03 9.03 -16.64
CA ASP A 397 -23.06 10.02 -16.88
C ASP A 397 -23.46 10.68 -15.55
N ILE A 398 -23.03 11.95 -15.34
CA ILE A 398 -23.35 12.72 -14.15
C ILE A 398 -24.72 13.42 -14.23
N LYS A 399 -25.46 13.23 -15.32
CA LYS A 399 -26.85 13.69 -15.53
C LYS A 399 -27.03 15.18 -15.27
N THR A 400 -26.09 16.00 -15.72
CA THR A 400 -26.17 17.46 -15.60
C THR A 400 -25.62 18.14 -16.83
N ASN A 401 -26.18 19.31 -17.16
CA ASN A 401 -25.65 20.22 -18.17
C ASN A 401 -24.80 21.30 -17.49
N ILE A 402 -23.86 21.88 -18.21
CA ILE A 402 -23.06 22.99 -17.72
C ILE A 402 -23.90 24.27 -17.65
N LEU A 403 -23.86 24.94 -16.50
CA LEU A 403 -24.47 26.26 -16.33
C LEU A 403 -23.67 27.31 -17.11
N PRO A 404 -24.33 28.29 -17.77
CA PRO A 404 -23.66 29.29 -18.62
C PRO A 404 -22.60 30.12 -17.89
N ASN A 405 -22.74 30.26 -16.58
CA ASN A 405 -21.86 31.06 -15.72
C ASN A 405 -20.92 30.20 -14.86
N ALA A 406 -20.82 28.90 -15.11
CA ALA A 406 -19.85 28.05 -14.46
C ALA A 406 -18.48 28.17 -15.13
N ASP A 407 -17.44 28.25 -14.30
CA ASP A 407 -16.06 28.34 -14.74
C ASP A 407 -15.39 26.97 -14.72
N ALA A 408 -15.82 26.08 -13.81
CA ALA A 408 -15.28 24.72 -13.69
C ALA A 408 -16.32 23.72 -13.19
N LEU A 409 -16.04 22.44 -13.46
CA LEU A 409 -16.74 21.27 -12.95
C LEU A 409 -15.73 20.35 -12.26
N PHE A 410 -15.98 20.07 -10.98
CA PHE A 410 -15.20 19.14 -10.16
C PHE A 410 -15.98 17.86 -9.90
#